data_95b8334f1e7043a485e62c1eb1c5ed33
#
_entry.id   95b8334f1e7043a485e62c1eb1c5ed33
#
_cell.length_a   1.000
_cell.length_b   1.000
_cell.length_c   1.000
_cell.angle_alpha   90.00
_cell.angle_beta   90.00
_cell.angle_gamma   90.00
#
_symmetry.space_group_name_H-M   'P 1'
#
loop_
_entity.id
_entity.type
_entity.pdbx_description
1 polymer ?
#
loop_
_entity_poly.entity_id
_entity_poly.type
_entity_poly.pdbx_seq_one_letter_code
_entity_poly.pdbx_strand_id
1 'polypeptide(L)'
;DWWQEQLADVPPLLELPTDFARPAERRFRGAWIWRSLDGEASARLRQFAGSRQATLYMLLLAAFDLLLQRYSGRDDIVVGTPVSARPQVEFEGLVGLFVNTLVLRTDLGGAPDFDRLLSRVRATATAAFAHQDAAFERLVERLQPGRSLARAPVFQVMFNLVPMPAEPLEAGAVSFRPGRLLDHGVSTFDLTLTVGEQ
;
A
#
# COMPACT_ATOMS: atom_id res chain seq x y z
N ASP A 1 -19.66 9.62 9.01
CA ASP A 1 -18.29 9.20 9.31
C ASP A 1 -17.39 9.28 8.08
N TRP A 2 -16.22 9.90 8.22
CA TRP A 2 -15.28 10.24 7.14
C TRP A 2 -15.00 9.07 6.18
N TRP A 3 -14.72 7.87 6.68
CA TRP A 3 -14.47 6.70 5.84
C TRP A 3 -15.65 6.27 4.98
N GLN A 4 -16.89 6.45 5.45
CA GLN A 4 -18.08 6.14 4.68
C GLN A 4 -18.28 7.13 3.51
N GLU A 5 -17.97 8.40 3.74
CA GLU A 5 -18.02 9.43 2.70
C GLU A 5 -16.89 9.21 1.68
N GLN A 6 -15.67 8.94 2.17
CA GLN A 6 -14.49 8.74 1.32
C GLN A 6 -14.61 7.49 0.42
N LEU A 7 -15.26 6.44 0.92
CA LEU A 7 -15.43 5.17 0.22
C LEU A 7 -16.86 4.96 -0.29
N ALA A 8 -17.70 6.00 -0.30
CA ALA A 8 -19.00 5.95 -0.95
C ALA A 8 -18.81 5.62 -2.45
N ASP A 9 -19.61 4.69 -2.94
CA ASP A 9 -19.59 4.26 -4.35
C ASP A 9 -18.18 3.83 -4.85
N VAL A 10 -17.36 3.32 -3.94
CA VAL A 10 -16.03 2.81 -4.29
C VAL A 10 -16.16 1.72 -5.37
N PRO A 11 -15.35 1.78 -6.44
CA PRO A 11 -15.39 0.74 -7.47
C PRO A 11 -15.15 -0.64 -6.84
N PRO A 12 -16.00 -1.63 -7.13
CA PRO A 12 -15.88 -2.95 -6.49
C PRO A 12 -14.60 -3.68 -6.87
N LEU A 13 -13.95 -3.27 -7.95
CA LEU A 13 -12.82 -3.96 -8.53
C LEU A 13 -11.86 -3.04 -9.26
N LEU A 14 -10.57 -3.28 -9.03
CA LEU A 14 -9.50 -2.88 -9.92
C LEU A 14 -9.09 -4.11 -10.76
N GLU A 15 -9.55 -4.17 -12.02
CA GLU A 15 -9.20 -5.27 -12.93
C GLU A 15 -7.86 -5.00 -13.60
N LEU A 16 -6.86 -5.77 -13.20
CA LEU A 16 -5.57 -5.82 -13.87
C LEU A 16 -5.59 -6.90 -14.97
N PRO A 17 -4.89 -6.71 -16.10
CA PRO A 17 -4.81 -7.73 -17.14
C PRO A 17 -4.18 -9.01 -16.59
N THR A 18 -4.74 -10.16 -16.98
CA THR A 18 -4.27 -11.48 -16.57
C THR A 18 -4.12 -12.38 -17.77
N ASP A 19 -3.09 -13.25 -17.76
CA ASP A 19 -2.86 -14.23 -18.82
C ASP A 19 -3.85 -15.40 -18.77
N PHE A 20 -4.45 -15.64 -17.60
CA PHE A 20 -5.38 -16.76 -17.37
C PHE A 20 -6.66 -16.26 -16.69
N ALA A 21 -7.75 -16.97 -16.94
CA ALA A 21 -9.02 -16.70 -16.28
C ALA A 21 -8.88 -16.84 -14.75
N ARG A 22 -9.49 -15.90 -14.03
CA ARG A 22 -9.52 -15.92 -12.55
C ARG A 22 -10.33 -17.14 -12.08
N PRO A 23 -9.78 -17.95 -11.14
CA PRO A 23 -10.53 -19.06 -10.56
C PRO A 23 -11.69 -18.56 -9.68
N ALA A 24 -12.70 -19.39 -9.49
CA ALA A 24 -13.86 -19.09 -8.63
C ALA A 24 -13.46 -18.87 -7.15
N GLU A 25 -12.39 -19.51 -6.71
CA GLU A 25 -11.81 -19.34 -5.37
C GLU A 25 -10.34 -18.97 -5.45
N ARG A 26 -9.88 -18.09 -4.55
CA ARG A 26 -8.47 -17.69 -4.48
C ARG A 26 -7.60 -18.86 -4.08
N ARG A 27 -6.52 -19.05 -4.83
CA ARG A 27 -5.51 -20.08 -4.52
C ARG A 27 -4.35 -19.58 -3.68
N PHE A 28 -4.28 -18.26 -3.43
CA PHE A 28 -3.20 -17.58 -2.69
C PHE A 28 -1.79 -17.87 -3.22
N ARG A 29 -1.67 -18.34 -4.47
CA ARG A 29 -0.38 -18.53 -5.13
C ARG A 29 0.16 -17.21 -5.61
N GLY A 30 1.45 -16.98 -5.37
CA GLY A 30 2.16 -15.79 -5.79
C GLY A 30 3.60 -16.06 -6.09
N ALA A 31 4.29 -15.04 -6.62
CA ALA A 31 5.73 -15.03 -6.83
C ALA A 31 6.26 -13.63 -6.52
N TRP A 32 7.54 -13.54 -6.19
CA TRP A 32 8.22 -12.30 -5.90
C TRP A 32 9.13 -11.89 -7.05
N ILE A 33 9.05 -10.63 -7.45
CA ILE A 33 9.96 -10.02 -8.40
C ILE A 33 10.71 -8.91 -7.70
N TRP A 34 12.02 -9.01 -7.65
CA TRP A 34 12.89 -8.05 -7.00
C TRP A 34 13.51 -7.10 -8.00
N ARG A 35 13.53 -5.82 -7.64
CA ARG A 35 14.24 -4.77 -8.35
C ARG A 35 14.89 -3.85 -7.32
N SER A 36 16.02 -3.26 -7.66
CA SER A 36 16.69 -2.26 -6.83
C SER A 36 16.92 -1.00 -7.65
N LEU A 37 16.80 0.12 -6.99
CA LEU A 37 17.25 1.41 -7.48
C LEU A 37 18.61 1.71 -6.85
N ASP A 38 19.50 2.32 -7.61
CA ASP A 38 20.76 2.78 -7.08
C ASP A 38 20.59 3.99 -6.13
N GLY A 39 21.68 4.31 -5.42
CA GLY A 39 21.66 5.41 -4.45
C GLY A 39 21.40 6.77 -5.08
N GLU A 40 21.87 7.01 -6.31
CA GLU A 40 21.66 8.27 -7.02
C GLU A 40 20.19 8.45 -7.39
N ALA A 41 19.55 7.43 -7.99
CA ALA A 41 18.12 7.46 -8.29
C ALA A 41 17.30 7.65 -7.03
N SER A 42 17.63 6.93 -5.95
CA SER A 42 16.95 7.04 -4.66
C SER A 42 17.07 8.45 -4.07
N ALA A 43 18.25 9.06 -4.11
CA ALA A 43 18.48 10.42 -3.64
C ALA A 43 17.66 11.44 -4.46
N ARG A 44 17.63 11.30 -5.79
CA ARG A 44 16.82 12.17 -6.67
C ARG A 44 15.34 12.07 -6.39
N LEU A 45 14.81 10.86 -6.11
CA LEU A 45 13.41 10.68 -5.74
C LEU A 45 13.07 11.37 -4.40
N ARG A 46 13.92 11.24 -3.39
CA ARG A 46 13.73 11.95 -2.11
C ARG A 46 13.78 13.47 -2.28
N GLN A 47 14.74 13.98 -3.05
CA GLN A 47 14.85 15.41 -3.35
C GLN A 47 13.61 15.93 -4.10
N PHE A 48 13.13 15.19 -5.10
CA PHE A 48 11.93 15.54 -5.85
C PHE A 48 10.70 15.57 -4.93
N ALA A 49 10.48 14.54 -4.11
CA ALA A 49 9.39 14.52 -3.14
C ALA A 49 9.44 15.73 -2.19
N GLY A 50 10.60 15.98 -1.60
CA GLY A 50 10.81 17.11 -0.68
C GLY A 50 10.54 18.47 -1.32
N SER A 51 10.94 18.68 -2.59
CA SER A 51 10.67 19.92 -3.33
C SER A 51 9.17 20.19 -3.57
N ARG A 52 8.31 19.18 -3.42
CA ARG A 52 6.86 19.25 -3.54
C ARG A 52 6.12 19.07 -2.22
N GLN A 53 6.85 19.15 -1.10
CA GLN A 53 6.28 18.95 0.23
C GLN A 53 5.55 17.60 0.37
N ALA A 54 6.06 16.58 -0.32
CA ALA A 54 5.56 15.20 -0.27
C ALA A 54 6.62 14.29 0.36
N THR A 55 6.18 13.18 0.94
CA THR A 55 7.08 12.11 1.40
C THR A 55 7.46 11.20 0.24
N LEU A 56 8.53 10.41 0.39
CA LEU A 56 8.88 9.37 -0.58
C LEU A 56 7.71 8.38 -0.76
N TYR A 57 7.02 8.04 0.33
CA TYR A 57 5.81 7.22 0.30
C TYR A 57 4.75 7.78 -0.66
N MET A 58 4.41 9.05 -0.53
CA MET A 58 3.39 9.71 -1.37
C MET A 58 3.83 9.77 -2.84
N LEU A 59 5.10 10.03 -3.11
CA LEU A 59 5.66 10.04 -4.45
C LEU A 59 5.56 8.66 -5.12
N LEU A 60 5.97 7.61 -4.40
CA LEU A 60 5.95 6.25 -4.92
C LEU A 60 4.52 5.72 -5.08
N LEU A 61 3.62 6.08 -4.16
CA LEU A 61 2.20 5.78 -4.29
C LEU A 61 1.59 6.46 -5.53
N ALA A 62 1.89 7.74 -5.78
CA ALA A 62 1.42 8.44 -6.98
C ALA A 62 1.91 7.79 -8.28
N ALA A 63 3.17 7.37 -8.31
CA ALA A 63 3.73 6.64 -9.46
C ALA A 63 3.06 5.26 -9.62
N PHE A 64 2.76 4.57 -8.52
CA PHE A 64 2.09 3.28 -8.53
C PHE A 64 0.62 3.42 -8.96
N ASP A 65 -0.11 4.41 -8.47
CA ASP A 65 -1.48 4.69 -8.90
C ASP A 65 -1.56 5.00 -10.40
N LEU A 66 -0.59 5.76 -10.93
CA LEU A 66 -0.48 6.00 -12.36
C LEU A 66 -0.21 4.73 -13.16
N LEU A 67 0.65 3.84 -12.66
CA LEU A 67 0.89 2.53 -13.26
C LEU A 67 -0.39 1.70 -13.28
N LEU A 68 -1.11 1.64 -12.16
CA LEU A 68 -2.37 0.91 -12.05
C LEU A 68 -3.44 1.46 -13.00
N GLN A 69 -3.55 2.78 -13.14
CA GLN A 69 -4.42 3.44 -14.13
C GLN A 69 -4.09 2.95 -15.56
N ARG A 70 -2.81 2.94 -15.92
CA ARG A 70 -2.38 2.55 -17.26
C ARG A 70 -2.72 1.10 -17.61
N TYR A 71 -2.64 0.20 -16.62
CA TYR A 71 -2.96 -1.21 -16.82
C TYR A 71 -4.44 -1.52 -16.70
N SER A 72 -5.18 -0.86 -15.82
CA SER A 72 -6.60 -1.12 -15.59
C SER A 72 -7.53 -0.30 -16.49
N GLY A 73 -7.06 0.83 -17.02
CA GLY A 73 -7.90 1.81 -17.72
C GLY A 73 -8.90 2.54 -16.80
N ARG A 74 -8.72 2.47 -15.48
CA ARG A 74 -9.59 3.09 -14.47
C ARG A 74 -8.94 4.35 -13.93
N ASP A 75 -9.71 5.42 -13.79
CA ASP A 75 -9.24 6.66 -13.19
C ASP A 75 -9.42 6.70 -11.67
N ASP A 76 -10.30 5.88 -11.12
CA ASP A 76 -10.55 5.76 -9.69
C ASP A 76 -9.78 4.55 -9.15
N ILE A 77 -8.65 4.82 -8.50
CA ILE A 77 -7.70 3.80 -8.04
C ILE A 77 -7.81 3.63 -6.53
N VAL A 78 -7.95 2.38 -6.10
CA VAL A 78 -8.07 2.01 -4.67
C VAL A 78 -6.96 1.04 -4.30
N VAL A 79 -6.17 1.44 -3.33
CA VAL A 79 -5.00 0.69 -2.84
C VAL A 79 -5.07 0.54 -1.33
N GLY A 80 -4.82 -0.67 -0.83
CA GLY A 80 -4.63 -0.90 0.61
C GLY A 80 -3.21 -0.55 1.04
N THR A 81 -3.04 -0.06 2.26
CA THR A 81 -1.72 0.13 2.87
C THR A 81 -1.75 -0.27 4.34
N PRO A 82 -0.78 -1.07 4.82
CA PRO A 82 -0.69 -1.38 6.23
C PRO A 82 -0.13 -0.20 7.01
N VAL A 83 -0.63 -0.01 8.22
CA VAL A 83 -0.13 1.00 9.16
C VAL A 83 0.08 0.40 10.54
N SER A 84 1.00 0.95 11.31
CA SER A 84 1.15 0.60 12.71
C SER A 84 0.00 1.18 13.51
N ALA A 85 -0.77 0.33 14.18
CA ALA A 85 -1.83 0.74 15.10
C ALA A 85 -1.27 0.98 16.52
N ARG A 86 -0.17 1.72 16.63
CA ARG A 86 0.48 2.09 17.90
C ARG A 86 0.45 3.62 18.05
N PRO A 87 -0.71 4.20 18.40
CA PRO A 87 -0.86 5.65 18.45
C PRO A 87 -0.12 6.32 19.61
N GLN A 88 0.34 5.54 20.60
CA GLN A 88 1.01 6.02 21.80
C GLN A 88 2.38 5.36 21.96
N VAL A 89 3.35 6.13 22.44
CA VAL A 89 4.74 5.67 22.66
C VAL A 89 4.80 4.46 23.60
N GLU A 90 3.88 4.42 24.58
CA GLU A 90 3.77 3.34 25.55
C GLU A 90 3.49 1.97 24.88
N PHE A 91 2.91 1.97 23.68
CA PHE A 91 2.62 0.73 22.95
C PHE A 91 3.80 0.23 22.12
N GLU A 92 4.86 1.02 21.94
CA GLU A 92 6.01 0.62 21.11
C GLU A 92 6.73 -0.61 21.66
N GLY A 93 6.84 -0.73 22.98
CA GLY A 93 7.47 -1.87 23.65
C GLY A 93 6.62 -3.14 23.75
N LEU A 94 5.34 -3.08 23.37
CA LEU A 94 4.45 -4.23 23.49
C LEU A 94 4.67 -5.23 22.36
N VAL A 95 4.75 -6.51 22.71
CA VAL A 95 4.77 -7.60 21.70
C VAL A 95 3.34 -7.98 21.36
N GLY A 96 3.00 -7.94 20.07
CA GLY A 96 1.65 -8.27 19.61
C GLY A 96 1.40 -7.82 18.16
N LEU A 97 0.22 -8.16 17.65
CA LEU A 97 -0.23 -7.70 16.33
C LEU A 97 -0.84 -6.29 16.47
N PHE A 98 -0.10 -5.30 16.01
CA PHE A 98 -0.52 -3.89 15.99
C PHE A 98 -0.50 -3.36 14.56
N VAL A 99 -1.19 -4.03 13.68
CA VAL A 99 -1.30 -3.63 12.27
C VAL A 99 -2.76 -3.34 11.96
N ASN A 100 -3.02 -2.18 11.38
CA ASN A 100 -4.29 -1.85 10.76
C ASN A 100 -4.06 -1.64 9.25
N THR A 101 -5.13 -1.62 8.48
CA THR A 101 -5.08 -1.37 7.05
C THR A 101 -5.90 -0.13 6.71
N LEU A 102 -5.30 0.80 5.97
CA LEU A 102 -5.98 1.94 5.41
C LEU A 102 -6.32 1.69 3.94
N VAL A 103 -7.39 2.32 3.49
CA VAL A 103 -7.85 2.29 2.09
C VAL A 103 -7.58 3.66 1.47
N LEU A 104 -6.67 3.72 0.53
CA LEU A 104 -6.32 4.93 -0.19
C LEU A 104 -7.04 4.95 -1.53
N ARG A 105 -7.94 5.91 -1.71
CA ARG A 105 -8.68 6.11 -2.95
C ARG A 105 -8.20 7.39 -3.62
N THR A 106 -7.64 7.26 -4.81
CA THR A 106 -7.08 8.37 -5.60
C THR A 106 -7.84 8.51 -6.90
N ASP A 107 -8.37 9.69 -7.16
CA ASP A 107 -8.96 10.05 -8.46
C ASP A 107 -7.87 10.56 -9.41
N LEU A 108 -7.68 9.87 -10.53
CA LEU A 108 -6.77 10.23 -11.63
C LEU A 108 -7.53 10.85 -12.83
N GLY A 109 -8.81 11.07 -12.70
CA GLY A 109 -9.65 11.63 -13.76
C GLY A 109 -9.23 13.02 -14.18
N GLY A 110 -9.52 13.35 -15.45
CA GLY A 110 -9.17 14.66 -16.05
C GLY A 110 -7.72 14.76 -16.51
N ALA A 111 -7.00 13.64 -16.65
CA ALA A 111 -5.62 13.58 -17.12
C ALA A 111 -4.69 14.60 -16.41
N PRO A 112 -4.58 14.56 -15.08
CA PRO A 112 -3.74 15.48 -14.34
C PRO A 112 -2.27 15.31 -14.73
N ASP A 113 -1.50 16.39 -14.71
CA ASP A 113 -0.05 16.28 -14.69
C ASP A 113 0.42 15.60 -13.39
N PHE A 114 1.68 15.21 -13.35
CA PHE A 114 2.20 14.45 -12.21
C PHE A 114 2.22 15.25 -10.90
N ASP A 115 2.47 16.55 -10.95
CA ASP A 115 2.47 17.43 -9.77
C ASP A 115 1.04 17.55 -9.18
N ARG A 116 0.03 17.62 -10.02
CA ARG A 116 -1.37 17.61 -9.58
C ARG A 116 -1.80 16.26 -9.03
N LEU A 117 -1.37 15.15 -9.65
CA LEU A 117 -1.60 13.81 -9.13
C LEU A 117 -0.94 13.64 -7.76
N LEU A 118 0.33 14.03 -7.62
CA LEU A 118 1.05 13.97 -6.34
C LEU A 118 0.34 14.80 -5.25
N SER A 119 -0.22 15.95 -5.62
CA SER A 119 -1.02 16.76 -4.69
C SER A 119 -2.30 16.04 -4.24
N ARG A 120 -3.00 15.34 -5.14
CA ARG A 120 -4.17 14.52 -4.80
C ARG A 120 -3.79 13.38 -3.86
N VAL A 121 -2.74 12.64 -4.19
CA VAL A 121 -2.24 11.53 -3.35
C VAL A 121 -1.82 12.03 -1.98
N ARG A 122 -1.14 13.19 -1.90
CA ARG A 122 -0.78 13.80 -0.61
C ARG A 122 -2.02 14.10 0.23
N ALA A 123 -3.05 14.70 -0.36
CA ALA A 123 -4.30 15.01 0.34
C ALA A 123 -4.98 13.71 0.85
N THR A 124 -5.12 12.70 -0.02
CA THR A 124 -5.71 11.40 0.31
C THR A 124 -4.94 10.71 1.44
N ALA A 125 -3.61 10.58 1.31
CA ALA A 125 -2.78 9.92 2.30
C ALA A 125 -2.83 10.65 3.65
N THR A 126 -2.67 11.98 3.66
CA THR A 126 -2.72 12.77 4.90
C THR A 126 -4.06 12.59 5.62
N ALA A 127 -5.18 12.66 4.89
CA ALA A 127 -6.49 12.48 5.46
C ALA A 127 -6.72 11.04 5.98
N ALA A 128 -6.29 10.02 5.23
CA ALA A 128 -6.41 8.62 5.64
C ALA A 128 -5.59 8.34 6.92
N PHE A 129 -4.35 8.84 7.00
CA PHE A 129 -3.52 8.70 8.20
C PHE A 129 -4.09 9.44 9.41
N ALA A 130 -4.76 10.58 9.21
CA ALA A 130 -5.46 11.28 10.29
C ALA A 130 -6.66 10.49 10.85
N HIS A 131 -7.17 9.50 10.09
CA HIS A 131 -8.31 8.66 10.49
C HIS A 131 -7.91 7.19 10.66
N GLN A 132 -6.63 6.90 10.95
CA GLN A 132 -6.11 5.54 11.02
C GLN A 132 -6.61 4.68 12.20
N ASP A 133 -7.29 5.29 13.18
CA ASP A 133 -7.81 4.58 14.35
C ASP A 133 -9.04 3.70 14.04
N ALA A 134 -9.66 3.89 12.87
CA ALA A 134 -10.78 3.07 12.44
C ALA A 134 -10.29 1.68 12.00
N ALA A 135 -10.75 0.63 12.67
CA ALA A 135 -10.40 -0.74 12.32
C ALA A 135 -10.95 -1.10 10.92
N PHE A 136 -10.10 -1.67 10.07
CA PHE A 136 -10.43 -2.05 8.69
C PHE A 136 -11.60 -3.03 8.64
N GLU A 137 -11.67 -3.98 9.56
CA GLU A 137 -12.74 -4.97 9.64
C GLU A 137 -14.10 -4.31 9.81
N ARG A 138 -14.18 -3.29 10.66
CA ARG A 138 -15.43 -2.51 10.86
C ARG A 138 -15.81 -1.72 9.62
N LEU A 139 -14.82 -1.25 8.88
CA LEU A 139 -15.04 -0.57 7.61
C LEU A 139 -15.63 -1.53 6.56
N VAL A 140 -15.05 -2.73 6.45
CA VAL A 140 -15.56 -3.80 5.56
C VAL A 140 -17.01 -4.17 5.93
N GLU A 141 -17.32 -4.33 7.21
CA GLU A 141 -18.68 -4.63 7.67
C GLU A 141 -19.67 -3.54 7.27
N ARG A 142 -19.29 -2.27 7.38
CA ARG A 142 -20.17 -1.13 7.06
C ARG A 142 -20.39 -0.91 5.57
N LEU A 143 -19.33 -1.08 4.78
CA LEU A 143 -19.41 -0.96 3.32
C LEU A 143 -20.17 -2.12 2.68
N GLN A 144 -20.30 -3.25 3.39
CA GLN A 144 -20.95 -4.46 2.93
C GLN A 144 -20.62 -4.84 1.48
N PRO A 145 -19.32 -4.86 1.11
CA PRO A 145 -18.95 -5.24 -0.24
C PRO A 145 -19.47 -6.63 -0.55
N GLY A 146 -19.93 -6.86 -1.77
CA GLY A 146 -20.44 -8.17 -2.19
C GLY A 146 -19.40 -9.25 -1.85
N ARG A 147 -19.81 -10.30 -1.11
CA ARG A 147 -18.92 -11.39 -0.72
C ARG A 147 -18.47 -12.16 -1.96
N SER A 148 -17.17 -12.27 -2.15
CA SER A 148 -16.56 -13.06 -3.21
C SER A 148 -15.44 -13.92 -2.64
N LEU A 149 -15.44 -15.20 -2.95
CA LEU A 149 -14.33 -16.10 -2.60
C LEU A 149 -13.12 -15.91 -3.56
N ALA A 150 -13.35 -15.29 -4.71
CA ALA A 150 -12.33 -15.05 -5.72
C ALA A 150 -11.48 -13.79 -5.47
N ARG A 151 -11.89 -12.88 -4.57
CA ARG A 151 -11.29 -11.54 -4.42
C ARG A 151 -11.25 -11.07 -2.99
N ALA A 152 -10.27 -10.20 -2.67
CA ALA A 152 -10.25 -9.48 -1.40
C ALA A 152 -11.34 -8.40 -1.39
N PRO A 153 -12.00 -8.14 -0.25
CA PRO A 153 -12.99 -7.08 -0.15
C PRO A 153 -12.31 -5.70 -0.26
N VAL A 154 -13.04 -4.73 -0.78
CA VAL A 154 -12.69 -3.31 -0.90
C VAL A 154 -11.54 -3.02 -1.89
N PHE A 155 -10.39 -3.68 -1.76
CA PHE A 155 -9.25 -3.49 -2.67
C PHE A 155 -8.55 -4.82 -2.99
N GLN A 156 -7.85 -4.88 -4.12
CA GLN A 156 -7.13 -6.05 -4.60
C GLN A 156 -5.62 -5.82 -4.70
N VAL A 157 -5.19 -4.58 -4.51
CA VAL A 157 -3.79 -4.15 -4.65
C VAL A 157 -3.33 -3.52 -3.34
N MET A 158 -2.11 -3.84 -2.93
CA MET A 158 -1.50 -3.30 -1.71
C MET A 158 -0.18 -2.57 -2.02
N PHE A 159 0.02 -1.43 -1.36
CA PHE A 159 1.26 -0.67 -1.37
C PHE A 159 1.84 -0.59 0.04
N ASN A 160 3.13 -0.86 0.17
CA ASN A 160 3.81 -0.82 1.46
C ASN A 160 5.21 -0.21 1.30
N LEU A 161 5.56 0.73 2.17
CA LEU A 161 6.92 1.24 2.32
C LEU A 161 7.42 0.86 3.71
N VAL A 162 8.47 0.07 3.77
CA VAL A 162 9.02 -0.45 5.03
C VAL A 162 10.46 0.02 5.22
N PRO A 163 10.82 0.51 6.41
CA PRO A 163 12.22 0.71 6.74
C PRO A 163 12.92 -0.65 6.78
N MET A 164 14.02 -0.79 6.06
CA MET A 164 14.85 -1.98 6.12
C MET A 164 15.97 -1.74 7.13
N PRO A 165 16.18 -2.65 8.08
CA PRO A 165 17.32 -2.52 8.99
C PRO A 165 18.62 -2.47 8.19
N ALA A 166 19.39 -1.39 8.32
CA ALA A 166 20.67 -1.26 7.66
C ALA A 166 21.79 -1.95 8.46
N GLU A 167 21.64 -2.04 9.78
CA GLU A 167 22.65 -2.56 10.69
C GLU A 167 22.21 -3.89 11.32
N PRO A 168 23.16 -4.76 11.67
CA PRO A 168 22.88 -5.96 12.44
C PRO A 168 22.31 -5.59 13.82
N LEU A 169 21.32 -6.37 14.29
CA LEU A 169 20.87 -6.31 15.67
C LEU A 169 21.76 -7.23 16.51
N GLU A 170 22.50 -6.64 17.45
CA GLU A 170 23.36 -7.37 18.36
C GLU A 170 22.61 -7.68 19.68
N ALA A 171 22.57 -8.96 20.06
CA ALA A 171 21.95 -9.42 21.30
C ALA A 171 22.93 -10.33 22.06
N GLY A 172 23.76 -9.76 22.91
CA GLY A 172 24.83 -10.47 23.62
C GLY A 172 25.85 -11.05 22.64
N ALA A 173 26.00 -12.36 22.62
CA ALA A 173 26.92 -13.07 21.72
C ALA A 173 26.30 -13.41 20.35
N VAL A 174 25.04 -13.01 20.09
CA VAL A 174 24.34 -13.33 18.85
C VAL A 174 24.12 -12.07 18.03
N SER A 175 24.48 -12.12 16.74
CA SER A 175 24.26 -11.06 15.76
C SER A 175 23.19 -11.48 14.78
N PHE A 176 22.11 -10.70 14.68
CA PHE A 176 21.03 -10.90 13.71
C PHE A 176 21.25 -9.94 12.54
N ARG A 177 21.42 -10.48 11.34
CA ARG A 177 21.61 -9.69 10.13
C ARG A 177 20.41 -9.83 9.22
N PRO A 178 19.96 -8.73 8.59
CA PRO A 178 18.94 -8.82 7.55
C PRO A 178 19.40 -9.80 6.47
N GLY A 179 18.58 -10.81 6.23
CA GLY A 179 18.83 -11.79 5.18
C GLY A 179 17.99 -11.50 3.92
N ARG A 180 18.17 -12.36 2.92
CA ARG A 180 17.32 -12.32 1.75
C ARG A 180 15.89 -12.75 2.14
N LEU A 181 14.90 -11.95 1.75
CA LEU A 181 13.50 -12.37 1.87
C LEU A 181 13.26 -13.59 0.98
N LEU A 182 12.66 -14.62 1.57
CA LEU A 182 12.36 -15.86 0.86
C LEU A 182 11.02 -15.73 0.16
N ASP A 183 10.95 -16.24 -1.07
CA ASP A 183 9.68 -16.38 -1.77
C ASP A 183 8.95 -17.60 -1.19
N HIS A 184 7.82 -17.35 -0.54
CA HIS A 184 6.97 -18.39 0.02
C HIS A 184 5.93 -18.92 -0.99
N GLY A 185 5.94 -18.41 -2.21
CA GLY A 185 4.99 -18.80 -3.26
C GLY A 185 3.53 -18.40 -2.96
N VAL A 186 3.32 -17.43 -2.05
CA VAL A 186 1.99 -17.02 -1.59
C VAL A 186 1.78 -15.52 -1.83
N SER A 187 0.56 -15.16 -2.25
CA SER A 187 0.10 -13.77 -2.33
C SER A 187 -1.31 -13.65 -1.77
N THR A 188 -1.52 -12.68 -0.90
CA THR A 188 -2.84 -12.36 -0.32
C THR A 188 -3.65 -11.46 -1.25
N PHE A 189 -3.00 -10.65 -2.06
CA PHE A 189 -3.60 -9.69 -2.99
C PHE A 189 -3.22 -10.04 -4.42
N ASP A 190 -3.91 -9.44 -5.39
CA ASP A 190 -3.60 -9.62 -6.80
C ASP A 190 -2.22 -9.05 -7.14
N LEU A 191 -1.88 -7.92 -6.54
CA LEU A 191 -0.57 -7.29 -6.64
C LEU A 191 -0.21 -6.62 -5.31
N THR A 192 1.02 -6.80 -4.86
CA THR A 192 1.58 -6.07 -3.73
C THR A 192 2.90 -5.43 -4.15
N LEU A 193 3.00 -4.11 -4.02
CA LEU A 193 4.26 -3.40 -4.15
C LEU A 193 4.79 -3.09 -2.75
N THR A 194 5.89 -3.75 -2.39
CA THR A 194 6.63 -3.43 -1.16
C THR A 194 7.95 -2.77 -1.52
N VAL A 195 8.18 -1.59 -1.00
CA VAL A 195 9.43 -0.86 -1.16
C VAL A 195 10.18 -0.89 0.16
N GLY A 196 11.43 -1.36 0.12
CA GLY A 196 12.36 -1.31 1.25
C GLY A 196 13.26 -0.08 1.11
N GLU A 197 13.35 0.72 2.16
CA GLU A 197 14.26 1.86 2.23
C GLU A 197 15.43 1.52 3.18
N GLN A 198 16.67 1.66 2.67
CA GLN A 198 17.93 1.44 3.41
C GLN A 198 18.67 2.75 3.60
#